data_c8a9e8461c7e79190e5a97caf9dc46ed
#
_entry.id   c8a9e8461c7e79190e5a97caf9dc46ed
#
_cell.length_a   1.000
_cell.length_b   1.000
_cell.length_c   1.000
_cell.angle_alpha   90.00
_cell.angle_beta   90.00
_cell.angle_gamma   90.00
#
_symmetry.space_group_name_H-M   'P 1'
#
loop_
_entity.id
_entity.type
_entity.pdbx_description
1 polymer ?
#
loop_
_entity_poly.entity_id
_entity_poly.type
_entity_poly.pdbx_seq_one_letter_code
_entity_poly.pdbx_strand_id
1 'polypeptide(L)'
;MTAEMEFDYVIVGGGSGGATLAARLSEDRKVSVCLLEAGGDGKDMLIRLPIGAALMVPGHPVPMNNWAFETIPQEELAARRGYQPRGKALGGSSAINAMIYTRGNPKDYDHWARLGCTGWAWEDVLPYFRKSEDNSRGADDYHGEGGPLQVTDPQSPRPISRDFVAAAEAVGIPANGDFNGPVQEGAGLFQLTQFHDRRRGERCSAAAAFLHPVMTRANLEVITHALGRRVLFDGRTACGVEFSRRGQIRRVKARREVILCAGALQSPQLLMLSGIGNAHQLRAHGIDVVQNLPEVGLNLQDHIDTVLGYEVNTTNLFGIGLKGGARLLKALRRWRREGRGMAASNFAEAGAFLSVGDGAEGWPDVQMHFVVGRLINHARTIRPGYGVTLHTCLLRPKSRGWVRLGTADPSDAPMIDPGFLEAGEDADLLLAAVKRGREIMAAPPMAQHVIKDHDCAHVTSDADLMAVLREKSDTIYHPVGTCRMGGDDASVLDPQLRVRGVEGLRVVDASAMPQIVSGNTNAPVIMMAEKAADMIRQARLGG
;
A
#
# COMPACT_ATOMS: atom_id res chain seq x y z
N MET A 1 14.54 34.32 -19.03
CA MET A 1 13.86 34.00 -17.76
C MET A 1 12.74 33.05 -18.14
N THR A 2 12.83 31.77 -17.72
CA THR A 2 11.71 30.85 -17.87
C THR A 2 10.56 31.35 -17.00
N ALA A 3 9.37 31.52 -17.57
CA ALA A 3 8.17 31.90 -16.82
C ALA A 3 8.03 31.02 -15.57
N GLU A 4 7.84 31.66 -14.43
CA GLU A 4 7.67 30.96 -13.17
C GLU A 4 6.34 30.17 -13.22
N MET A 5 6.39 28.85 -13.00
CA MET A 5 5.20 28.01 -13.02
C MET A 5 4.37 28.28 -11.75
N GLU A 6 3.10 28.59 -11.91
CA GLU A 6 2.20 28.89 -10.79
C GLU A 6 0.85 28.21 -10.97
N PHE A 7 0.36 27.54 -9.91
CA PHE A 7 -0.91 26.81 -9.89
C PHE A 7 -1.67 27.11 -8.60
N ASP A 8 -2.96 26.78 -8.56
CA ASP A 8 -3.73 26.88 -7.32
C ASP A 8 -3.27 25.82 -6.32
N TYR A 9 -3.09 24.59 -6.78
CA TYR A 9 -2.64 23.46 -5.96
C TYR A 9 -1.41 22.80 -6.57
N VAL A 10 -0.41 22.52 -5.72
CA VAL A 10 0.78 21.74 -6.10
C VAL A 10 0.78 20.46 -5.29
N ILE A 11 0.67 19.32 -5.95
CA ILE A 11 0.63 17.97 -5.36
C ILE A 11 1.99 17.31 -5.57
N VAL A 12 2.59 16.77 -4.52
CA VAL A 12 3.89 16.09 -4.56
C VAL A 12 3.70 14.60 -4.31
N GLY A 13 3.95 13.78 -5.34
CA GLY A 13 3.75 12.34 -5.38
C GLY A 13 2.49 11.95 -6.14
N GLY A 14 2.68 11.25 -7.28
CA GLY A 14 1.60 10.75 -8.16
C GLY A 14 1.11 9.35 -7.79
N GLY A 15 1.19 8.96 -6.50
CA GLY A 15 0.72 7.69 -5.97
C GLY A 15 -0.81 7.60 -5.87
N SER A 16 -1.30 6.65 -5.04
CA SER A 16 -2.75 6.40 -4.87
C SER A 16 -3.50 7.65 -4.41
N GLY A 17 -2.95 8.41 -3.45
CA GLY A 17 -3.53 9.66 -2.98
C GLY A 17 -3.45 10.76 -4.02
N GLY A 18 -2.24 11.06 -4.51
CA GLY A 18 -2.00 12.20 -5.40
C GLY A 18 -2.65 12.07 -6.78
N ALA A 19 -2.67 10.87 -7.37
CA ALA A 19 -3.35 10.63 -8.65
C ALA A 19 -4.87 10.85 -8.54
N THR A 20 -5.48 10.35 -7.45
CA THR A 20 -6.90 10.56 -7.16
C THR A 20 -7.20 12.03 -6.93
N LEU A 21 -6.41 12.68 -6.06
CA LEU A 21 -6.61 14.07 -5.70
C LEU A 21 -6.45 15.03 -6.89
N ALA A 22 -5.40 14.83 -7.73
CA ALA A 22 -5.18 15.63 -8.91
C ALA A 22 -6.35 15.52 -9.91
N ALA A 23 -6.85 14.30 -10.09
CA ALA A 23 -8.01 14.07 -10.96
C ALA A 23 -9.27 14.78 -10.43
N ARG A 24 -9.51 14.71 -9.12
CA ARG A 24 -10.70 15.32 -8.50
C ARG A 24 -10.62 16.83 -8.46
N LEU A 25 -9.51 17.42 -8.03
CA LEU A 25 -9.37 18.89 -7.96
C LEU A 25 -9.45 19.55 -9.35
N SER A 26 -8.92 18.89 -10.38
CA SER A 26 -8.97 19.41 -11.76
C SER A 26 -10.34 19.26 -12.45
N GLU A 27 -11.37 18.71 -11.80
CA GLU A 27 -12.75 18.71 -12.32
C GLU A 27 -13.31 20.13 -12.44
N ASP A 28 -12.97 21.00 -11.50
CA ASP A 28 -13.30 22.42 -11.62
C ASP A 28 -12.29 23.12 -12.55
N ARG A 29 -12.75 23.53 -13.73
CA ARG A 29 -11.93 24.21 -14.75
C ARG A 29 -11.34 25.56 -14.29
N LYS A 30 -11.87 26.13 -13.19
CA LYS A 30 -11.36 27.38 -12.61
C LYS A 30 -10.19 27.15 -11.65
N VAL A 31 -9.85 25.90 -11.38
CA VAL A 31 -8.77 25.48 -10.48
C VAL A 31 -7.64 24.89 -11.31
N SER A 32 -6.44 25.41 -11.16
CA SER A 32 -5.24 24.87 -11.80
C SER A 32 -4.47 23.96 -10.83
N VAL A 33 -4.05 22.79 -11.32
CA VAL A 33 -3.38 21.75 -10.53
C VAL A 33 -2.07 21.34 -11.18
N CYS A 34 -0.99 21.30 -10.40
CA CYS A 34 0.29 20.73 -10.80
C CYS A 34 0.54 19.47 -9.95
N LEU A 35 0.84 18.35 -10.61
CA LEU A 35 1.24 17.09 -9.97
C LEU A 35 2.70 16.80 -10.32
N LEU A 36 3.54 16.64 -9.29
CA LEU A 36 4.94 16.24 -9.41
C LEU A 36 5.10 14.76 -9.07
N GLU A 37 5.73 13.98 -9.95
CA GLU A 37 6.04 12.56 -9.72
C GLU A 37 7.51 12.27 -10.01
N ALA A 38 8.19 11.61 -9.08
CA ALA A 38 9.61 11.29 -9.19
C ALA A 38 9.92 10.24 -10.26
N GLY A 39 9.00 9.33 -10.51
CA GLY A 39 9.12 8.27 -11.51
C GLY A 39 8.56 8.61 -12.88
N GLY A 40 8.34 7.57 -13.68
CA GLY A 40 7.79 7.66 -15.04
C GLY A 40 6.26 7.78 -15.08
N ASP A 41 5.70 7.70 -16.28
CA ASP A 41 4.27 7.93 -16.56
C ASP A 41 3.33 6.76 -16.19
N GLY A 42 3.85 5.64 -15.71
CA GLY A 42 3.04 4.51 -15.26
C GLY A 42 2.27 3.77 -16.37
N LYS A 43 2.65 3.95 -17.65
CA LYS A 43 1.96 3.35 -18.80
C LYS A 43 2.68 2.14 -19.40
N ASP A 44 3.84 1.77 -18.87
CA ASP A 44 4.61 0.68 -19.41
C ASP A 44 3.91 -0.69 -19.25
N MET A 45 4.34 -1.65 -20.08
CA MET A 45 3.72 -2.99 -20.14
C MET A 45 3.84 -3.75 -18.81
N LEU A 46 4.93 -3.56 -18.05
CA LEU A 46 5.15 -4.25 -16.79
C LEU A 46 4.12 -3.82 -15.74
N ILE A 47 3.75 -2.52 -15.72
CA ILE A 47 2.72 -2.02 -14.83
C ILE A 47 1.34 -2.54 -15.25
N ARG A 48 1.02 -2.50 -16.54
CA ARG A 48 -0.28 -2.94 -17.04
C ARG A 48 -0.52 -4.44 -16.84
N LEU A 49 0.53 -5.24 -16.97
CA LEU A 49 0.48 -6.69 -16.86
C LEU A 49 0.54 -7.11 -15.38
N PRO A 50 -0.48 -7.78 -14.82
CA PRO A 50 -0.48 -8.19 -13.42
C PRO A 50 0.76 -8.94 -12.96
N ILE A 51 1.20 -9.94 -13.73
CA ILE A 51 2.43 -10.69 -13.40
C ILE A 51 3.70 -9.85 -13.45
N GLY A 52 3.67 -8.64 -14.01
CA GLY A 52 4.80 -7.70 -14.01
C GLY A 52 5.26 -7.30 -12.61
N ALA A 53 4.38 -7.40 -11.60
CA ALA A 53 4.75 -7.20 -10.20
C ALA A 53 5.93 -8.10 -9.78
N ALA A 54 5.99 -9.34 -10.25
CA ALA A 54 7.08 -10.27 -9.96
C ALA A 54 8.45 -9.81 -10.47
N LEU A 55 8.50 -8.87 -11.40
CA LEU A 55 9.74 -8.27 -11.91
C LEU A 55 10.04 -6.92 -11.26
N MET A 56 9.01 -6.18 -10.82
CA MET A 56 9.19 -4.84 -10.25
C MET A 56 9.41 -4.88 -8.74
N VAL A 57 8.68 -5.73 -8.01
CA VAL A 57 8.77 -5.83 -6.54
C VAL A 57 10.17 -6.21 -6.06
N PRO A 58 10.91 -7.18 -6.65
CA PRO A 58 12.25 -7.54 -6.17
C PRO A 58 13.26 -6.39 -6.15
N GLY A 59 13.11 -5.40 -7.03
CA GLY A 59 13.98 -4.23 -7.06
C GLY A 59 15.42 -4.50 -7.54
N HIS A 60 15.75 -5.69 -8.04
CA HIS A 60 17.07 -6.04 -8.56
C HIS A 60 16.98 -7.01 -9.75
N PRO A 61 18.01 -7.11 -10.61
CA PRO A 61 19.32 -6.43 -10.52
C PRO A 61 19.23 -4.91 -10.70
N VAL A 62 18.13 -4.39 -11.24
CA VAL A 62 17.87 -2.94 -11.40
C VAL A 62 16.46 -2.65 -10.90
N PRO A 63 16.25 -1.66 -10.02
CA PRO A 63 14.92 -1.29 -9.57
C PRO A 63 14.13 -0.66 -10.72
N MET A 64 13.08 -1.35 -11.16
CA MET A 64 12.15 -0.88 -12.20
C MET A 64 10.87 -0.38 -11.53
N ASN A 65 10.53 0.90 -11.73
CA ASN A 65 9.34 1.52 -11.12
C ASN A 65 9.26 1.37 -9.60
N ASN A 66 10.41 1.24 -8.91
CA ASN A 66 10.51 0.89 -7.51
C ASN A 66 11.64 1.68 -6.85
N TRP A 67 11.40 2.23 -5.65
CA TRP A 67 12.41 2.87 -4.84
C TRP A 67 13.38 1.87 -4.20
N ALA A 68 12.92 0.66 -3.91
CA ALA A 68 13.69 -0.43 -3.33
C ALA A 68 14.40 -0.04 -2.01
N PHE A 69 13.68 0.60 -1.09
CA PHE A 69 14.21 0.96 0.22
C PHE A 69 14.52 -0.26 1.08
N GLU A 70 15.35 -0.06 2.10
CA GLU A 70 15.65 -1.05 3.13
C GLU A 70 15.51 -0.40 4.52
N THR A 71 15.16 -1.20 5.51
CA THR A 71 15.13 -0.75 6.91
C THR A 71 16.53 -0.66 7.49
N ILE A 72 16.68 -0.03 8.64
CA ILE A 72 17.82 -0.31 9.51
C ILE A 72 17.76 -1.76 10.01
N PRO A 73 18.84 -2.34 10.55
CA PRO A 73 18.78 -3.68 11.15
C PRO A 73 17.69 -3.77 12.21
N GLN A 74 16.85 -4.82 12.14
CA GLN A 74 15.74 -5.08 13.06
C GLN A 74 16.19 -6.11 14.09
N GLU A 75 16.32 -5.70 15.36
CA GLU A 75 16.87 -6.55 16.43
C GLU A 75 16.06 -7.84 16.61
N GLU A 76 14.75 -7.72 16.70
CA GLU A 76 13.85 -8.87 16.89
C GLU A 76 13.74 -9.78 15.64
N LEU A 77 14.24 -9.35 14.50
CA LEU A 77 14.31 -10.13 13.27
C LEU A 77 15.75 -10.59 12.96
N ALA A 78 16.48 -11.05 13.97
CA ALA A 78 17.85 -11.53 13.85
C ALA A 78 18.83 -10.49 13.26
N ALA A 79 18.65 -9.21 13.59
CA ALA A 79 19.42 -8.07 13.10
C ALA A 79 19.44 -7.94 11.55
N ARG A 80 18.46 -8.52 10.85
CA ARG A 80 18.32 -8.38 9.38
C ARG A 80 17.80 -7.00 9.01
N ARG A 81 18.17 -6.55 7.82
CA ARG A 81 17.48 -5.44 7.16
C ARG A 81 16.25 -5.96 6.44
N GLY A 82 15.10 -5.35 6.68
CA GLY A 82 13.87 -5.60 5.94
C GLY A 82 13.88 -4.88 4.59
N TYR A 83 13.16 -5.41 3.61
CA TYR A 83 13.04 -4.82 2.29
C TYR A 83 11.72 -4.08 2.12
N GLN A 84 11.78 -2.80 1.75
CA GLN A 84 10.63 -1.90 1.64
C GLN A 84 10.42 -1.42 0.18
N PRO A 85 9.82 -2.24 -0.73
CA PRO A 85 9.52 -1.81 -2.08
C PRO A 85 8.41 -0.74 -2.09
N ARG A 86 8.67 0.38 -2.78
CA ARG A 86 7.69 1.46 -2.98
C ARG A 86 7.67 1.86 -4.45
N GLY A 87 6.47 2.05 -5.01
CA GLY A 87 6.34 2.41 -6.41
C GLY A 87 6.95 3.77 -6.73
N LYS A 88 7.70 3.84 -7.85
CA LYS A 88 8.33 5.05 -8.39
C LYS A 88 7.84 5.29 -9.81
N ALA A 89 6.58 5.62 -9.94
CA ALA A 89 5.89 5.93 -11.19
C ALA A 89 4.53 6.56 -10.88
N LEU A 90 3.85 7.14 -11.84
CA LEU A 90 2.44 7.50 -11.69
C LEU A 90 1.63 6.26 -11.31
N GLY A 91 0.82 6.38 -10.28
CA GLY A 91 0.15 5.29 -9.57
C GLY A 91 0.87 4.86 -8.29
N GLY A 92 2.14 5.24 -8.10
CA GLY A 92 2.92 4.87 -6.91
C GLY A 92 2.90 3.37 -6.66
N SER A 93 2.72 2.95 -5.40
CA SER A 93 2.69 1.54 -5.05
C SER A 93 1.51 0.77 -5.67
N SER A 94 0.41 1.43 -6.07
CA SER A 94 -0.67 0.78 -6.82
C SER A 94 -0.23 0.30 -8.22
N ALA A 95 0.86 0.87 -8.76
CA ALA A 95 1.44 0.43 -10.03
C ALA A 95 2.21 -0.89 -9.92
N ILE A 96 2.67 -1.28 -8.72
CA ILE A 96 3.51 -2.48 -8.52
C ILE A 96 2.94 -3.50 -7.51
N ASN A 97 1.84 -3.20 -6.82
CA ASN A 97 1.23 -4.05 -5.79
C ASN A 97 0.58 -5.34 -6.33
N ALA A 98 0.09 -6.19 -5.44
CA ALA A 98 -0.67 -7.40 -5.77
C ALA A 98 -2.15 -7.15 -6.10
N MET A 99 -2.59 -5.91 -6.29
CA MET A 99 -3.94 -5.49 -6.68
C MET A 99 -5.09 -5.94 -5.77
N ILE A 100 -4.84 -6.52 -4.62
CA ILE A 100 -5.88 -6.94 -3.69
C ILE A 100 -6.70 -5.71 -3.27
N TYR A 101 -8.02 -5.81 -3.38
CA TYR A 101 -8.96 -4.79 -2.97
C TYR A 101 -9.60 -5.17 -1.63
N THR A 102 -9.20 -4.49 -0.58
CA THR A 102 -9.83 -4.54 0.74
C THR A 102 -9.93 -3.14 1.32
N ARG A 103 -10.99 -2.89 2.08
CA ARG A 103 -11.26 -1.58 2.68
C ARG A 103 -10.80 -1.47 4.12
N GLY A 104 -10.36 -2.58 4.72
CA GLY A 104 -10.24 -2.74 6.16
C GLY A 104 -11.59 -3.07 6.79
N ASN A 105 -11.68 -3.00 8.10
CA ASN A 105 -12.86 -3.28 8.88
C ASN A 105 -13.58 -1.98 9.26
N PRO A 106 -14.93 -1.92 9.30
CA PRO A 106 -15.66 -0.76 9.81
C PRO A 106 -15.15 -0.24 11.14
N LYS A 107 -14.78 -1.15 12.06
CA LYS A 107 -14.25 -0.82 13.38
C LYS A 107 -12.90 -0.09 13.37
N ASP A 108 -12.11 -0.19 12.28
CA ASP A 108 -10.87 0.58 12.12
C ASP A 108 -11.20 2.08 12.07
N TYR A 109 -12.18 2.46 11.27
CA TYR A 109 -12.60 3.85 11.05
C TYR A 109 -13.34 4.43 12.26
N ASP A 110 -14.20 3.62 12.89
CA ASP A 110 -14.83 4.01 14.15
C ASP A 110 -13.78 4.21 15.25
N HIS A 111 -12.70 3.45 15.22
CA HIS A 111 -11.56 3.66 16.11
C HIS A 111 -10.81 4.96 15.78
N TRP A 112 -10.62 5.30 14.50
CA TRP A 112 -10.04 6.61 14.13
C TRP A 112 -10.88 7.77 14.70
N ALA A 113 -12.21 7.68 14.59
CA ALA A 113 -13.09 8.68 15.18
C ALA A 113 -12.91 8.79 16.71
N ARG A 114 -12.77 7.64 17.41
CA ARG A 114 -12.48 7.62 18.87
C ARG A 114 -11.11 8.21 19.22
N LEU A 115 -10.13 8.16 18.32
CA LEU A 115 -8.83 8.84 18.47
C LEU A 115 -8.91 10.36 18.18
N GLY A 116 -10.11 10.92 18.05
CA GLY A 116 -10.34 12.34 17.81
C GLY A 116 -10.32 12.75 16.34
N CYS A 117 -10.27 11.80 15.41
CA CYS A 117 -10.38 12.08 13.98
C CYS A 117 -11.86 12.26 13.60
N THR A 118 -12.46 13.40 13.99
CA THR A 118 -13.86 13.69 13.72
C THR A 118 -14.18 13.66 12.22
N GLY A 119 -15.26 12.99 11.85
CA GLY A 119 -15.68 12.82 10.45
C GLY A 119 -14.95 11.68 9.74
N TRP A 120 -14.31 10.75 10.45
CA TRP A 120 -13.62 9.59 9.89
C TRP A 120 -14.19 8.26 10.41
N ALA A 121 -15.40 8.24 10.98
CA ALA A 121 -16.11 7.01 11.29
C ALA A 121 -16.49 6.24 10.01
N TRP A 122 -16.86 4.96 10.14
CA TRP A 122 -17.23 4.15 8.99
C TRP A 122 -18.32 4.78 8.11
N GLU A 123 -19.36 5.31 8.74
CA GLU A 123 -20.46 5.98 8.03
C GLU A 123 -20.00 7.21 7.22
N ASP A 124 -18.95 7.91 7.70
CA ASP A 124 -18.39 9.08 7.04
C ASP A 124 -17.52 8.72 5.83
N VAL A 125 -16.93 7.50 5.80
CA VAL A 125 -15.94 7.12 4.80
C VAL A 125 -16.50 6.13 3.76
N LEU A 126 -17.49 5.31 4.10
CA LEU A 126 -18.14 4.37 3.17
C LEU A 126 -18.62 5.03 1.86
N PRO A 127 -19.24 6.23 1.88
CA PRO A 127 -19.64 6.92 0.65
C PRO A 127 -18.47 7.18 -0.31
N TYR A 128 -17.26 7.42 0.20
CA TYR A 128 -16.07 7.67 -0.63
C TYR A 128 -15.47 6.39 -1.19
N PHE A 129 -15.56 5.26 -0.49
CA PHE A 129 -15.26 3.95 -1.05
C PHE A 129 -16.18 3.65 -2.23
N ARG A 130 -17.50 3.80 -2.05
CA ARG A 130 -18.49 3.58 -3.10
C ARG A 130 -18.34 4.54 -4.29
N LYS A 131 -18.03 5.82 -4.02
CA LYS A 131 -17.78 6.85 -5.05
C LYS A 131 -16.59 6.51 -5.95
N SER A 132 -15.55 5.88 -5.40
CA SER A 132 -14.35 5.51 -6.14
C SER A 132 -14.50 4.24 -6.95
N GLU A 133 -15.40 3.34 -6.58
CA GLU A 133 -15.50 1.96 -7.05
C GLU A 133 -16.42 1.79 -8.25
N ASP A 134 -15.99 0.92 -9.18
CA ASP A 134 -16.81 0.30 -10.21
C ASP A 134 -16.70 -1.21 -10.05
N ASN A 135 -17.58 -1.81 -9.23
CA ASN A 135 -17.52 -3.22 -8.90
C ASN A 135 -18.20 -4.07 -9.98
N SER A 136 -17.53 -5.10 -10.47
CA SER A 136 -18.07 -6.02 -11.48
C SER A 136 -19.29 -6.83 -11.01
N ARG A 137 -19.59 -6.82 -9.70
CA ARG A 137 -20.78 -7.45 -9.11
C ARG A 137 -21.99 -6.51 -9.07
N GLY A 138 -21.81 -5.22 -9.43
CA GLY A 138 -22.79 -4.16 -9.33
C GLY A 138 -22.75 -3.41 -7.99
N ALA A 139 -23.67 -2.44 -7.84
CA ALA A 139 -23.81 -1.64 -6.62
C ALA A 139 -24.73 -2.33 -5.60
N ASP A 140 -24.40 -2.14 -4.31
CA ASP A 140 -25.23 -2.51 -3.16
C ASP A 140 -24.98 -1.55 -1.99
N ASP A 141 -25.35 -1.94 -0.76
CA ASP A 141 -25.13 -1.12 0.42
C ASP A 141 -23.64 -0.87 0.71
N TYR A 142 -22.77 -1.78 0.31
CA TYR A 142 -21.32 -1.72 0.51
C TYR A 142 -20.57 -1.30 -0.75
N HIS A 143 -21.02 -1.67 -1.94
CA HIS A 143 -20.31 -1.50 -3.21
C HIS A 143 -20.84 -0.35 -4.05
N GLY A 144 -19.94 0.21 -4.88
CA GLY A 144 -20.24 1.24 -5.87
C GLY A 144 -20.17 0.72 -7.31
N GLU A 145 -20.84 1.43 -8.21
CA GLU A 145 -20.82 1.22 -9.66
C GLU A 145 -20.52 2.55 -10.35
N GLY A 146 -19.81 2.50 -11.47
CA GLY A 146 -19.50 3.67 -12.31
C GLY A 146 -18.40 4.58 -11.77
N GLY A 147 -17.75 4.23 -10.67
CA GLY A 147 -16.55 4.91 -10.20
C GLY A 147 -15.34 4.62 -11.09
N PRO A 148 -14.24 5.39 -10.97
CA PRO A 148 -13.09 5.21 -11.83
C PRO A 148 -12.25 3.97 -11.53
N LEU A 149 -12.27 3.46 -10.28
CA LEU A 149 -11.49 2.31 -9.85
C LEU A 149 -12.26 1.01 -10.11
N GLN A 150 -11.89 0.29 -11.16
CA GLN A 150 -12.53 -0.98 -11.46
C GLN A 150 -12.06 -2.09 -10.51
N VAL A 151 -13.05 -2.77 -9.93
CA VAL A 151 -12.86 -3.87 -8.97
C VAL A 151 -13.57 -5.11 -9.50
N THR A 152 -12.89 -6.25 -9.51
CA THR A 152 -13.43 -7.49 -10.07
C THR A 152 -12.98 -8.73 -9.31
N ASP A 153 -13.74 -9.80 -9.46
CA ASP A 153 -13.29 -11.11 -9.04
C ASP A 153 -12.09 -11.59 -9.89
N PRO A 154 -11.22 -12.47 -9.34
CA PRO A 154 -10.09 -13.00 -10.09
C PRO A 154 -10.55 -13.65 -11.39
N GLN A 155 -10.03 -13.20 -12.54
CA GLN A 155 -10.49 -13.63 -13.87
C GLN A 155 -10.18 -15.09 -14.20
N SER A 156 -9.22 -15.69 -13.52
CA SER A 156 -8.79 -17.09 -13.76
C SER A 156 -8.07 -17.66 -12.54
N PRO A 157 -8.74 -17.77 -11.38
CA PRO A 157 -8.10 -18.30 -10.17
C PRO A 157 -7.68 -19.76 -10.38
N ARG A 158 -6.55 -20.13 -9.78
CA ARG A 158 -6.06 -21.51 -9.86
C ARG A 158 -6.94 -22.44 -9.02
N PRO A 159 -7.13 -23.71 -9.43
CA PRO A 159 -7.91 -24.67 -8.64
C PRO A 159 -7.41 -24.75 -7.19
N ILE A 160 -6.10 -24.83 -6.97
CA ILE A 160 -5.49 -24.90 -5.64
C ILE A 160 -5.86 -23.73 -4.71
N SER A 161 -6.22 -22.56 -5.27
CA SER A 161 -6.71 -21.43 -4.48
C SER A 161 -8.09 -21.71 -3.87
N ARG A 162 -8.92 -22.50 -4.54
CA ARG A 162 -10.20 -22.97 -4.01
C ARG A 162 -10.01 -24.11 -3.00
N ASP A 163 -9.00 -24.96 -3.24
CA ASP A 163 -8.63 -26.03 -2.29
C ASP A 163 -8.11 -25.43 -0.97
N PHE A 164 -7.41 -24.27 -1.03
CA PHE A 164 -7.04 -23.52 0.18
C PHE A 164 -8.28 -23.04 0.95
N VAL A 165 -9.30 -22.50 0.27
CA VAL A 165 -10.55 -22.07 0.92
C VAL A 165 -11.25 -23.28 1.56
N ALA A 166 -11.37 -24.39 0.84
CA ALA A 166 -11.95 -25.62 1.37
C ALA A 166 -11.15 -26.20 2.56
N ALA A 167 -9.82 -26.04 2.56
CA ALA A 167 -8.97 -26.45 3.69
C ALA A 167 -9.21 -25.57 4.93
N ALA A 168 -9.41 -24.26 4.72
CA ALA A 168 -9.75 -23.35 5.81
C ALA A 168 -11.13 -23.72 6.42
N GLU A 169 -12.12 -24.05 5.58
CA GLU A 169 -13.42 -24.53 6.05
C GLU A 169 -13.30 -25.84 6.85
N ALA A 170 -12.45 -26.77 6.39
CA ALA A 170 -12.22 -28.03 7.07
C ALA A 170 -11.64 -27.89 8.49
N VAL A 171 -10.97 -26.75 8.78
CA VAL A 171 -10.47 -26.42 10.13
C VAL A 171 -11.35 -25.39 10.85
N GLY A 172 -12.59 -25.16 10.37
CA GLY A 172 -13.61 -24.36 11.05
C GLY A 172 -13.55 -22.85 10.76
N ILE A 173 -12.82 -22.39 9.74
CA ILE A 173 -12.86 -21.00 9.27
C ILE A 173 -13.96 -20.91 8.21
N PRO A 174 -15.00 -20.07 8.37
CA PRO A 174 -16.11 -20.02 7.42
C PRO A 174 -15.66 -19.52 6.04
N ALA A 175 -16.31 -19.99 4.97
CA ALA A 175 -16.13 -19.40 3.65
C ALA A 175 -16.70 -17.99 3.63
N ASN A 176 -15.96 -17.06 2.98
CA ASN A 176 -16.41 -15.70 2.76
C ASN A 176 -16.29 -15.34 1.28
N GLY A 177 -17.41 -15.02 0.67
CA GLY A 177 -17.48 -14.62 -0.73
C GLY A 177 -17.13 -13.15 -0.97
N ASP A 178 -17.08 -12.33 0.11
CA ASP A 178 -16.85 -10.89 0.01
C ASP A 178 -16.28 -10.31 1.31
N PHE A 179 -14.99 -10.03 1.30
CA PHE A 179 -14.30 -9.41 2.45
C PHE A 179 -14.61 -7.90 2.63
N ASN A 180 -15.31 -7.29 1.69
CA ASN A 180 -15.71 -5.89 1.71
C ASN A 180 -17.21 -5.68 2.00
N GLY A 181 -17.91 -6.77 2.27
CA GLY A 181 -19.32 -6.80 2.67
C GLY A 181 -19.51 -6.60 4.18
N PRO A 182 -20.64 -7.07 4.72
CA PRO A 182 -20.99 -6.87 6.15
C PRO A 182 -20.06 -7.62 7.11
N VAL A 183 -19.42 -8.71 6.68
CA VAL A 183 -18.51 -9.54 7.47
C VAL A 183 -17.18 -9.67 6.76
N GLN A 184 -16.09 -9.32 7.44
CA GLN A 184 -14.75 -9.45 6.90
C GLN A 184 -14.14 -10.83 7.19
N GLU A 185 -14.47 -11.46 8.32
CA GLU A 185 -13.92 -12.76 8.72
C GLU A 185 -14.30 -13.88 7.75
N GLY A 186 -13.39 -14.84 7.60
CA GLY A 186 -13.55 -16.02 6.78
C GLY A 186 -12.44 -16.21 5.77
N ALA A 187 -12.55 -17.27 4.95
CA ALA A 187 -11.62 -17.59 3.86
C ALA A 187 -12.30 -17.48 2.51
N GLY A 188 -11.60 -16.92 1.50
CA GLY A 188 -12.18 -16.68 0.18
C GLY A 188 -11.18 -16.24 -0.87
N LEU A 189 -11.69 -15.94 -2.06
CA LEU A 189 -10.91 -15.31 -3.12
C LEU A 189 -10.97 -13.79 -2.96
N PHE A 190 -9.83 -13.12 -3.13
CA PHE A 190 -9.78 -11.66 -3.07
C PHE A 190 -10.36 -11.02 -4.33
N GLN A 191 -11.12 -9.94 -4.17
CA GLN A 191 -11.37 -9.00 -5.25
C GLN A 191 -10.11 -8.19 -5.59
N LEU A 192 -9.99 -7.78 -6.84
CA LEU A 192 -8.78 -7.16 -7.39
C LEU A 192 -9.09 -5.81 -8.03
N THR A 193 -8.17 -4.85 -7.89
CA THR A 193 -8.16 -3.63 -8.70
C THR A 193 -7.65 -3.95 -10.11
N GLN A 194 -8.54 -4.50 -10.92
CA GLN A 194 -8.26 -4.95 -12.28
C GLN A 194 -9.40 -4.55 -13.22
N PHE A 195 -9.06 -4.09 -14.41
CA PHE A 195 -10.06 -3.71 -15.40
C PHE A 195 -10.92 -4.90 -15.83
N HIS A 196 -12.22 -4.70 -15.89
CA HIS A 196 -13.20 -5.69 -16.36
C HIS A 196 -13.94 -5.25 -17.64
N ASP A 197 -13.65 -4.05 -18.15
CA ASP A 197 -14.14 -3.46 -19.39
C ASP A 197 -13.27 -3.83 -20.63
N ARG A 198 -13.05 -2.88 -21.52
CA ARG A 198 -12.20 -3.03 -22.72
C ARG A 198 -10.74 -3.36 -22.42
N ARG A 199 -10.26 -2.98 -21.24
CA ARG A 199 -8.90 -3.24 -20.73
C ARG A 199 -8.84 -4.49 -19.85
N ARG A 200 -9.84 -5.36 -19.95
CA ARG A 200 -9.97 -6.55 -19.11
C ARG A 200 -8.65 -7.28 -18.88
N GLY A 201 -8.40 -7.58 -17.61
CA GLY A 201 -7.21 -8.29 -17.19
C GLY A 201 -5.96 -7.43 -17.05
N GLU A 202 -6.03 -6.12 -17.30
CA GLU A 202 -4.96 -5.18 -16.96
C GLU A 202 -5.13 -4.69 -15.52
N ARG A 203 -4.00 -4.30 -14.91
CA ARG A 203 -3.99 -3.61 -13.61
C ARG A 203 -4.74 -2.29 -13.68
N CYS A 204 -5.68 -2.07 -12.77
CA CYS A 204 -6.33 -0.79 -12.54
C CYS A 204 -5.62 -0.03 -11.41
N SER A 205 -4.41 0.51 -11.70
CA SER A 205 -3.69 1.36 -10.74
C SER A 205 -4.41 2.69 -10.55
N ALA A 206 -4.14 3.40 -9.45
CA ALA A 206 -4.73 4.72 -9.22
C ALA A 206 -4.47 5.70 -10.38
N ALA A 207 -3.27 5.68 -10.99
CA ALA A 207 -3.03 6.48 -12.18
C ALA A 207 -3.89 6.04 -13.37
N ALA A 208 -4.03 4.74 -13.60
CA ALA A 208 -4.82 4.20 -14.72
C ALA A 208 -6.32 4.46 -14.55
N ALA A 209 -6.80 4.45 -13.31
CA ALA A 209 -8.19 4.71 -12.93
C ALA A 209 -8.53 6.20 -12.99
N PHE A 210 -7.78 7.03 -12.30
CA PHE A 210 -8.14 8.44 -12.04
C PHE A 210 -7.41 9.41 -12.95
N LEU A 211 -6.09 9.27 -13.12
CA LEU A 211 -5.25 10.33 -13.68
C LEU A 211 -5.12 10.25 -15.21
N HIS A 212 -4.79 9.08 -15.77
CA HIS A 212 -4.56 8.95 -17.21
C HIS A 212 -5.76 9.39 -18.06
N PRO A 213 -7.03 9.13 -17.68
CA PRO A 213 -8.19 9.59 -18.44
C PRO A 213 -8.33 11.11 -18.52
N VAL A 214 -7.72 11.85 -17.57
CA VAL A 214 -7.92 13.28 -17.41
C VAL A 214 -6.65 14.12 -17.65
N MET A 215 -5.53 13.51 -17.99
CA MET A 215 -4.24 14.21 -18.24
C MET A 215 -4.28 15.25 -19.38
N THR A 216 -5.32 15.24 -20.20
CA THR A 216 -5.52 16.22 -21.29
C THR A 216 -6.28 17.46 -20.84
N ARG A 217 -6.71 17.56 -19.58
CA ARG A 217 -7.36 18.76 -19.06
C ARG A 217 -6.41 19.93 -19.08
N ALA A 218 -6.84 21.08 -19.61
CA ALA A 218 -6.00 22.28 -19.76
C ALA A 218 -5.56 22.89 -18.41
N ASN A 219 -6.26 22.59 -17.33
CA ASN A 219 -5.99 23.06 -15.97
C ASN A 219 -5.23 22.03 -15.11
N LEU A 220 -4.73 20.94 -15.69
CA LEU A 220 -3.93 19.92 -15.02
C LEU A 220 -2.57 19.74 -15.70
N GLU A 221 -1.51 20.05 -14.99
CA GLU A 221 -0.13 19.79 -15.42
C GLU A 221 0.45 18.61 -14.63
N VAL A 222 0.96 17.60 -15.31
CA VAL A 222 1.60 16.43 -14.70
C VAL A 222 3.06 16.37 -15.11
N ILE A 223 3.95 16.55 -14.15
CA ILE A 223 5.40 16.58 -14.37
C ILE A 223 6.02 15.31 -13.79
N THR A 224 6.42 14.40 -14.68
CA THR A 224 7.14 13.16 -14.32
C THR A 224 8.65 13.38 -14.27
N HIS A 225 9.37 12.41 -13.65
CA HIS A 225 10.80 12.52 -13.37
C HIS A 225 11.15 13.80 -12.60
N ALA A 226 10.25 14.21 -11.71
CA ALA A 226 10.31 15.41 -10.88
C ALA A 226 10.33 15.01 -9.41
N LEU A 227 11.53 14.93 -8.82
CA LEU A 227 11.71 14.62 -7.39
C LEU A 227 11.48 15.88 -6.57
N GLY A 228 10.45 15.90 -5.72
CA GLY A 228 10.23 16.94 -4.72
C GLY A 228 11.40 17.00 -3.73
N ARG A 229 11.96 18.19 -3.54
CA ARG A 229 13.12 18.41 -2.67
C ARG A 229 12.74 19.01 -1.34
N ARG A 230 11.88 20.01 -1.37
CA ARG A 230 11.32 20.68 -0.17
C ARG A 230 10.13 21.55 -0.53
N VAL A 231 9.27 21.77 0.43
CA VAL A 231 8.24 22.82 0.40
C VAL A 231 8.90 24.18 0.63
N LEU A 232 8.44 25.20 -0.08
CA LEU A 232 8.88 26.57 0.08
C LEU A 232 7.87 27.32 0.94
N PHE A 233 8.37 28.18 1.83
CA PHE A 233 7.56 28.94 2.77
C PHE A 233 7.80 30.45 2.62
N ASP A 234 6.72 31.22 2.80
CA ASP A 234 6.75 32.64 3.14
C ASP A 234 6.28 32.76 4.60
N GLY A 235 7.20 33.01 5.51
CA GLY A 235 6.95 32.86 6.93
C GLY A 235 6.55 31.43 7.30
N ARG A 236 5.28 31.21 7.65
CA ARG A 236 4.69 29.89 7.95
C ARG A 236 3.68 29.40 6.93
N THR A 237 3.51 30.13 5.84
CA THR A 237 2.61 29.76 4.75
C THR A 237 3.36 29.05 3.64
N ALA A 238 2.94 27.83 3.29
CA ALA A 238 3.51 27.10 2.16
C ALA A 238 3.13 27.78 0.86
N CYS A 239 4.14 28.18 0.05
CA CYS A 239 3.96 28.96 -1.16
C CYS A 239 4.44 28.26 -2.44
N GLY A 240 4.97 27.02 -2.33
CA GLY A 240 5.43 26.28 -3.51
C GLY A 240 6.31 25.09 -3.15
N VAL A 241 6.90 24.51 -4.18
CA VAL A 241 7.79 23.34 -4.08
C VAL A 241 9.03 23.54 -4.91
N GLU A 242 10.19 23.23 -4.34
CA GLU A 242 11.44 23.04 -5.06
C GLU A 242 11.56 21.56 -5.45
N PHE A 243 11.84 21.28 -6.70
CA PHE A 243 11.99 19.94 -7.23
C PHE A 243 13.17 19.82 -8.18
N SER A 244 13.73 18.64 -8.34
CA SER A 244 14.75 18.34 -9.34
C SER A 244 14.16 17.56 -10.51
N ARG A 245 14.52 17.96 -11.73
CA ARG A 245 14.14 17.24 -12.95
C ARG A 245 15.34 17.22 -13.90
N ARG A 246 15.78 16.03 -14.29
CA ARG A 246 16.92 15.84 -15.20
C ARG A 246 18.17 16.62 -14.75
N GLY A 247 18.50 16.55 -13.46
CA GLY A 247 19.64 17.25 -12.85
C GLY A 247 19.46 18.75 -12.63
N GLN A 248 18.35 19.35 -13.05
CA GLN A 248 18.06 20.76 -12.85
C GLN A 248 17.12 20.98 -11.67
N ILE A 249 17.46 21.91 -10.79
CA ILE A 249 16.57 22.38 -9.72
C ILE A 249 15.60 23.41 -10.33
N ARG A 250 14.32 23.23 -10.04
CA ARG A 250 13.22 24.07 -10.48
C ARG A 250 12.28 24.36 -9.33
N ARG A 251 11.42 25.37 -9.51
CA ARG A 251 10.39 25.76 -8.53
C ARG A 251 9.04 25.86 -9.21
N VAL A 252 8.01 25.55 -8.45
CA VAL A 252 6.62 25.77 -8.81
C VAL A 252 5.92 26.44 -7.63
N LYS A 253 5.17 27.50 -7.89
CA LYS A 253 4.39 28.23 -6.87
C LYS A 253 3.01 27.62 -6.71
N ALA A 254 2.53 27.62 -5.47
CA ALA A 254 1.16 27.29 -5.09
C ALA A 254 0.47 28.55 -4.58
N ARG A 255 -0.63 28.96 -5.22
CA ARG A 255 -1.41 30.11 -4.77
C ARG A 255 -2.30 29.79 -3.57
N ARG A 256 -2.65 28.52 -3.37
CA ARG A 256 -3.56 28.06 -2.31
C ARG A 256 -2.89 27.07 -1.37
N GLU A 257 -2.61 25.86 -1.86
CA GLU A 257 -2.04 24.82 -1.00
C GLU A 257 -0.98 23.99 -1.74
N VAL A 258 0.02 23.55 -0.99
CA VAL A 258 0.88 22.42 -1.31
C VAL A 258 0.32 21.17 -0.63
N ILE A 259 0.23 20.04 -1.35
CA ILE A 259 -0.32 18.80 -0.82
C ILE A 259 0.68 17.68 -1.01
N LEU A 260 1.17 17.10 0.09
CA LEU A 260 2.09 15.98 0.05
C LEU A 260 1.33 14.67 -0.06
N CYS A 261 1.71 13.86 -1.06
CA CYS A 261 1.17 12.54 -1.36
C CYS A 261 2.30 11.54 -1.65
N ALA A 262 3.46 11.74 -1.00
CA ALA A 262 4.67 10.95 -1.28
C ALA A 262 4.71 9.60 -0.55
N GLY A 263 3.67 9.27 0.23
CA GLY A 263 3.52 8.02 0.97
C GLY A 263 4.20 8.02 2.33
N ALA A 264 3.94 6.96 3.12
CA ALA A 264 4.32 6.88 4.54
C ALA A 264 5.83 7.02 4.81
N LEU A 265 6.69 6.77 3.83
CA LEU A 265 8.14 6.87 4.03
C LEU A 265 8.71 8.22 3.57
N GLN A 266 8.15 8.81 2.52
CA GLN A 266 8.72 10.02 1.92
C GLN A 266 7.95 11.31 2.25
N SER A 267 6.68 11.25 2.66
CA SER A 267 5.97 12.45 3.14
C SER A 267 6.60 13.01 4.42
N PRO A 268 6.88 12.19 5.48
CA PRO A 268 7.63 12.69 6.64
C PRO A 268 9.05 13.14 6.26
N GLN A 269 9.75 12.43 5.37
CA GLN A 269 11.06 12.87 4.87
C GLN A 269 10.98 14.27 4.25
N LEU A 270 9.98 14.51 3.39
CA LEU A 270 9.81 15.80 2.72
C LEU A 270 9.42 16.91 3.70
N LEU A 271 8.60 16.63 4.73
CA LEU A 271 8.34 17.58 5.82
C LEU A 271 9.62 17.95 6.56
N MET A 272 10.43 16.97 6.95
CA MET A 272 11.71 17.21 7.64
C MET A 272 12.69 18.02 6.78
N LEU A 273 12.85 17.67 5.49
CA LEU A 273 13.67 18.44 4.54
C LEU A 273 13.17 19.87 4.31
N SER A 274 11.90 20.13 4.64
CA SER A 274 11.26 21.45 4.56
C SER A 274 11.28 22.23 5.88
N GLY A 275 11.98 21.73 6.89
CA GLY A 275 12.09 22.39 8.19
C GLY A 275 10.93 22.10 9.15
N ILE A 276 10.11 21.06 8.90
CA ILE A 276 9.00 20.66 9.78
C ILE A 276 9.33 19.29 10.38
N GLY A 277 9.55 19.23 11.69
CA GLY A 277 9.93 18.02 12.42
C GLY A 277 10.56 18.32 13.77
N ASN A 278 11.29 17.36 14.32
CA ASN A 278 12.02 17.54 15.57
C ASN A 278 13.15 18.56 15.38
N ALA A 279 13.05 19.71 16.05
CA ALA A 279 13.97 20.84 15.87
C ALA A 279 15.44 20.48 16.13
N HIS A 280 15.74 19.58 17.08
CA HIS A 280 17.09 19.13 17.37
C HIS A 280 17.66 18.31 16.20
N GLN A 281 16.89 17.37 15.68
CA GLN A 281 17.30 16.54 14.53
C GLN A 281 17.49 17.38 13.26
N LEU A 282 16.57 18.32 12.98
CA LEU A 282 16.67 19.22 11.83
C LEU A 282 17.97 20.04 11.86
N ARG A 283 18.28 20.66 13.00
CA ARG A 283 19.53 21.44 13.18
C ARG A 283 20.77 20.57 13.02
N ALA A 284 20.73 19.31 13.46
CA ALA A 284 21.87 18.39 13.30
C ALA A 284 22.16 18.09 11.81
N HIS A 285 21.14 18.20 10.93
CA HIS A 285 21.29 18.10 9.48
C HIS A 285 21.51 19.46 8.79
N GLY A 286 21.67 20.56 9.53
CA GLY A 286 21.83 21.90 8.96
C GLY A 286 20.56 22.47 8.32
N ILE A 287 19.38 21.97 8.72
CA ILE A 287 18.08 22.42 8.20
C ILE A 287 17.47 23.45 9.15
N ASP A 288 17.10 24.61 8.60
CA ASP A 288 16.39 25.66 9.34
C ASP A 288 15.01 25.19 9.77
N VAL A 289 14.63 25.47 11.02
CA VAL A 289 13.37 25.04 11.60
C VAL A 289 12.27 26.04 11.24
N VAL A 290 11.29 25.62 10.44
CA VAL A 290 10.05 26.34 10.15
C VAL A 290 9.03 26.10 11.26
N GLN A 291 8.83 24.82 11.61
CA GLN A 291 7.91 24.39 12.67
C GLN A 291 8.50 23.21 13.44
N ASN A 292 8.59 23.36 14.76
CA ASN A 292 8.93 22.22 15.62
C ASN A 292 7.70 21.34 15.80
N LEU A 293 7.71 20.17 15.18
CA LEU A 293 6.64 19.18 15.21
C LEU A 293 7.27 17.78 15.39
N PRO A 294 7.63 17.42 16.64
CA PRO A 294 8.49 16.26 16.94
C PRO A 294 7.95 14.92 16.46
N GLU A 295 6.62 14.81 16.32
CA GLU A 295 5.95 13.58 15.91
C GLU A 295 6.09 13.26 14.42
N VAL A 296 6.61 14.18 13.59
CA VAL A 296 6.88 13.89 12.17
C VAL A 296 7.87 12.74 12.05
N GLY A 297 7.45 11.69 11.38
CA GLY A 297 8.20 10.46 11.17
C GLY A 297 8.01 9.41 12.26
N LEU A 298 7.39 9.73 13.39
CA LEU A 298 7.08 8.76 14.46
C LEU A 298 5.78 7.99 14.15
N ASN A 299 5.44 7.01 14.99
CA ASN A 299 4.23 6.18 14.87
C ASN A 299 4.18 5.36 13.56
N LEU A 300 5.32 5.02 12.96
CA LEU A 300 5.33 4.09 11.83
C LEU A 300 4.71 2.77 12.25
N GLN A 301 3.74 2.30 11.49
CA GLN A 301 3.08 1.02 11.64
C GLN A 301 3.15 0.29 10.30
N ASP A 302 3.33 -1.01 10.35
CA ASP A 302 3.30 -1.86 9.14
C ASP A 302 2.83 -3.26 9.55
N HIS A 303 2.13 -3.95 8.67
CA HIS A 303 1.76 -5.33 8.90
C HIS A 303 2.99 -6.21 8.79
N ILE A 304 3.44 -6.75 9.93
CA ILE A 304 4.48 -7.79 9.92
C ILE A 304 3.89 -9.09 9.38
N ASP A 305 4.62 -9.73 8.49
CA ASP A 305 4.23 -10.91 7.73
C ASP A 305 5.27 -12.03 7.86
N THR A 306 4.82 -13.25 8.05
CA THR A 306 5.66 -14.45 7.96
C THR A 306 5.30 -15.24 6.71
N VAL A 307 6.31 -15.60 5.93
CA VAL A 307 6.15 -16.32 4.66
C VAL A 307 6.63 -17.74 4.78
N LEU A 308 5.72 -18.72 4.65
CA LEU A 308 6.03 -20.14 4.62
C LEU A 308 5.85 -20.72 3.22
N GLY A 309 6.87 -21.44 2.75
CA GLY A 309 6.93 -22.02 1.40
C GLY A 309 6.69 -23.52 1.39
N TYR A 310 5.81 -23.96 0.48
CA TYR A 310 5.46 -25.37 0.29
C TYR A 310 5.73 -25.80 -1.15
N GLU A 311 6.36 -26.97 -1.32
CA GLU A 311 6.42 -27.63 -2.62
C GLU A 311 5.15 -28.43 -2.84
N VAL A 312 4.61 -28.37 -4.08
CA VAL A 312 3.33 -29.03 -4.40
C VAL A 312 3.42 -29.88 -5.67
N ASN A 313 2.54 -30.89 -5.76
CA ASN A 313 2.49 -31.86 -6.87
C ASN A 313 1.82 -31.34 -8.15
N THR A 314 1.29 -30.11 -8.14
CA THR A 314 0.63 -29.52 -9.31
C THR A 314 1.54 -28.52 -10.03
N THR A 315 1.46 -28.49 -11.36
CA THR A 315 2.20 -27.54 -12.19
C THR A 315 1.32 -26.41 -12.73
N ASN A 316 0.04 -26.35 -12.30
CA ASN A 316 -0.90 -25.30 -12.73
C ASN A 316 -0.77 -24.02 -11.89
N LEU A 317 0.47 -23.62 -11.63
CA LEU A 317 0.85 -22.43 -10.89
C LEU A 317 2.04 -21.72 -11.54
N PHE A 318 2.49 -20.62 -10.90
CA PHE A 318 3.74 -19.97 -11.24
C PHE A 318 4.92 -20.82 -10.75
N GLY A 319 5.86 -21.09 -11.64
CA GLY A 319 7.06 -21.87 -11.33
C GLY A 319 8.01 -21.93 -12.51
N ILE A 320 9.28 -22.25 -12.20
CA ILE A 320 10.34 -22.36 -13.18
C ILE A 320 10.58 -23.84 -13.50
N GLY A 321 10.29 -24.23 -14.75
CA GLY A 321 10.51 -25.59 -15.23
C GLY A 321 10.82 -25.63 -16.71
N LEU A 322 11.19 -26.81 -17.24
CA LEU A 322 11.65 -27.03 -18.63
C LEU A 322 10.69 -26.49 -19.72
N LYS A 323 9.39 -26.39 -19.45
CA LYS A 323 8.37 -25.86 -20.36
C LYS A 323 7.93 -24.43 -20.01
N GLY A 324 8.64 -23.73 -19.10
CA GLY A 324 8.24 -22.44 -18.54
C GLY A 324 8.10 -21.35 -19.61
N GLY A 325 9.05 -21.23 -20.52
CA GLY A 325 9.04 -20.22 -21.58
C GLY A 325 7.84 -20.35 -22.54
N ALA A 326 7.53 -21.57 -22.98
CA ALA A 326 6.38 -21.82 -23.86
C ALA A 326 5.03 -21.55 -23.14
N ARG A 327 4.95 -21.88 -21.83
CA ARG A 327 3.78 -21.59 -21.00
C ARG A 327 3.59 -20.08 -20.80
N LEU A 328 4.67 -19.35 -20.53
CA LEU A 328 4.62 -17.89 -20.38
C LEU A 328 4.15 -17.24 -21.69
N LEU A 329 4.70 -17.64 -22.84
CA LEU A 329 4.29 -17.12 -24.13
C LEU A 329 2.79 -17.39 -24.43
N LYS A 330 2.33 -18.61 -24.10
CA LYS A 330 0.90 -18.97 -24.21
C LYS A 330 0.04 -18.13 -23.25
N ALA A 331 0.50 -17.90 -22.02
CA ALA A 331 -0.19 -17.07 -21.03
C ALA A 331 -0.29 -15.61 -21.47
N LEU A 332 0.78 -15.02 -22.01
CA LEU A 332 0.79 -13.66 -22.55
C LEU A 332 -0.13 -13.51 -23.77
N ARG A 333 -0.13 -14.50 -24.70
CA ARG A 333 -1.06 -14.50 -25.83
C ARG A 333 -2.53 -14.55 -25.39
N ARG A 334 -2.83 -15.42 -24.41
CA ARG A 334 -4.18 -15.54 -23.85
C ARG A 334 -4.61 -14.26 -23.14
N TRP A 335 -3.76 -13.70 -22.32
CA TRP A 335 -4.04 -12.41 -21.67
C TRP A 335 -4.30 -11.30 -22.68
N ARG A 336 -3.47 -11.21 -23.74
CA ARG A 336 -3.64 -10.17 -24.77
C ARG A 336 -4.95 -10.30 -25.55
N ARG A 337 -5.45 -11.53 -25.75
CA ARG A 337 -6.67 -11.81 -26.53
C ARG A 337 -7.94 -11.79 -25.69
N GLU A 338 -7.88 -12.26 -24.46
CA GLU A 338 -9.03 -12.58 -23.63
C GLU A 338 -9.04 -11.82 -22.29
N GLY A 339 -7.96 -11.15 -21.90
CA GLY A 339 -7.80 -10.55 -20.57
C GLY A 339 -7.78 -11.58 -19.43
N ARG A 340 -7.48 -12.85 -19.73
CA ARG A 340 -7.61 -13.99 -18.81
C ARG A 340 -6.37 -14.86 -18.77
N GLY A 341 -6.36 -15.82 -17.86
CA GLY A 341 -5.31 -16.80 -17.71
C GLY A 341 -4.22 -16.39 -16.71
N MET A 342 -3.14 -17.14 -16.69
CA MET A 342 -2.06 -16.98 -15.70
C MET A 342 -1.45 -15.56 -15.69
N ALA A 343 -1.32 -14.90 -16.84
CA ALA A 343 -0.75 -13.55 -16.92
C ALA A 343 -1.67 -12.46 -16.33
N ALA A 344 -2.97 -12.75 -16.16
CA ALA A 344 -3.93 -11.88 -15.48
C ALA A 344 -4.00 -12.11 -13.97
N SER A 345 -3.31 -13.11 -13.42
CA SER A 345 -3.30 -13.41 -11.99
C SER A 345 -2.41 -12.41 -11.24
N ASN A 346 -2.85 -12.08 -10.04
CA ASN A 346 -2.13 -11.25 -9.07
C ASN A 346 -1.23 -12.06 -8.13
N PHE A 347 -1.08 -13.36 -8.35
CA PHE A 347 -0.42 -14.37 -7.51
C PHE A 347 -1.13 -14.69 -6.19
N ALA A 348 -1.57 -13.69 -5.43
CA ALA A 348 -2.26 -13.83 -4.16
C ALA A 348 -3.77 -13.89 -4.41
N GLU A 349 -4.26 -15.05 -4.87
CA GLU A 349 -5.63 -15.21 -5.38
C GLU A 349 -6.66 -15.45 -4.27
N ALA A 350 -6.24 -16.09 -3.17
CA ALA A 350 -7.08 -16.44 -2.03
C ALA A 350 -6.44 -15.98 -0.72
N GLY A 351 -7.22 -15.97 0.33
CA GLY A 351 -6.73 -15.69 1.68
C GLY A 351 -7.81 -15.88 2.72
N ALA A 352 -7.51 -15.41 3.93
CA ALA A 352 -8.44 -15.44 5.04
C ALA A 352 -8.25 -14.23 5.94
N PHE A 353 -9.32 -13.81 6.60
CA PHE A 353 -9.30 -12.93 7.75
C PHE A 353 -9.84 -13.70 8.95
N LEU A 354 -9.11 -13.73 10.04
CA LEU A 354 -9.48 -14.50 11.22
C LEU A 354 -8.96 -13.87 12.50
N SER A 355 -9.53 -14.28 13.61
CA SER A 355 -9.08 -13.92 14.94
C SER A 355 -8.39 -15.13 15.58
N VAL A 356 -7.21 -14.93 16.15
CA VAL A 356 -6.44 -15.96 16.88
C VAL A 356 -6.14 -15.55 18.32
N GLY A 357 -6.27 -14.25 18.62
CA GLY A 357 -6.13 -13.68 19.96
C GLY A 357 -7.49 -13.37 20.60
N ASP A 358 -7.46 -12.67 21.73
CA ASP A 358 -8.65 -12.18 22.46
C ASP A 358 -9.27 -10.94 21.79
N GLY A 359 -9.23 -10.87 20.46
CA GLY A 359 -9.74 -9.75 19.68
C GLY A 359 -11.26 -9.57 19.82
N ALA A 360 -11.75 -8.34 19.56
CA ALA A 360 -13.18 -8.09 19.56
C ALA A 360 -13.86 -8.85 18.41
N GLU A 361 -14.97 -9.53 18.71
CA GLU A 361 -15.78 -10.26 17.73
C GLU A 361 -16.03 -9.42 16.45
N GLY A 362 -15.84 -10.02 15.28
CA GLY A 362 -15.98 -9.36 13.97
C GLY A 362 -14.92 -8.27 13.68
N TRP A 363 -13.78 -8.30 14.38
CA TRP A 363 -12.62 -7.47 14.09
C TRP A 363 -11.36 -8.34 14.02
N PRO A 364 -11.10 -9.00 12.89
CA PRO A 364 -10.02 -9.97 12.75
C PRO A 364 -8.66 -9.32 13.02
N ASP A 365 -7.76 -10.09 13.62
CA ASP A 365 -6.40 -9.66 13.99
C ASP A 365 -5.33 -10.22 13.05
N VAL A 366 -5.69 -11.16 12.16
CA VAL A 366 -4.80 -11.80 11.20
C VAL A 366 -5.38 -11.76 9.80
N GLN A 367 -4.54 -11.47 8.81
CA GLN A 367 -4.82 -11.71 7.39
C GLN A 367 -3.85 -12.75 6.85
N MET A 368 -4.35 -13.70 6.07
CA MET A 368 -3.55 -14.66 5.32
C MET A 368 -3.67 -14.40 3.83
N HIS A 369 -2.54 -14.52 3.09
CA HIS A 369 -2.54 -14.47 1.64
C HIS A 369 -1.97 -15.78 1.11
N PHE A 370 -2.78 -16.49 0.34
CA PHE A 370 -2.38 -17.72 -0.35
C PHE A 370 -1.86 -17.38 -1.75
N VAL A 371 -0.58 -17.57 -1.95
CA VAL A 371 0.13 -17.18 -3.17
C VAL A 371 0.44 -18.42 -4.01
N VAL A 372 -0.02 -18.41 -5.27
CA VAL A 372 0.13 -19.54 -6.21
C VAL A 372 1.50 -19.54 -6.90
N GLY A 373 2.55 -19.37 -6.11
CA GLY A 373 3.93 -19.33 -6.55
C GLY A 373 4.90 -19.39 -5.37
N ARG A 374 6.16 -19.73 -5.62
CA ARG A 374 7.21 -19.71 -4.59
C ARG A 374 7.83 -18.33 -4.52
N LEU A 375 7.25 -17.43 -3.73
CA LEU A 375 7.80 -16.10 -3.47
C LEU A 375 8.71 -16.16 -2.23
N ILE A 376 10.02 -16.29 -2.44
CA ILE A 376 11.00 -16.35 -1.37
C ILE A 376 11.74 -15.01 -1.33
N ASN A 377 11.90 -14.45 -0.13
CA ASN A 377 12.60 -13.18 0.07
C ASN A 377 12.12 -12.11 -0.94
N HIS A 378 10.82 -11.78 -0.91
CA HIS A 378 10.19 -10.79 -1.80
C HIS A 378 10.40 -11.08 -3.30
N ALA A 379 10.39 -12.36 -3.70
CA ALA A 379 10.75 -12.84 -5.04
C ALA A 379 12.19 -12.52 -5.47
N ARG A 380 13.07 -12.12 -4.56
CA ARG A 380 14.52 -11.89 -4.81
C ARG A 380 15.31 -13.20 -4.93
N THR A 381 14.78 -14.28 -4.34
CA THR A 381 15.39 -15.60 -4.42
C THR A 381 14.59 -16.49 -5.37
N ILE A 382 15.22 -16.88 -6.47
CA ILE A 382 14.62 -17.77 -7.48
C ILE A 382 14.99 -19.21 -7.16
N ARG A 383 14.01 -20.09 -6.99
CA ARG A 383 14.20 -21.53 -6.88
C ARG A 383 13.43 -22.26 -7.97
N PRO A 384 14.05 -23.21 -8.71
CA PRO A 384 13.33 -24.07 -9.66
C PRO A 384 12.22 -24.87 -8.98
N GLY A 385 11.22 -25.28 -9.76
CA GLY A 385 10.10 -26.10 -9.30
C GLY A 385 8.79 -25.33 -9.18
N TYR A 386 7.80 -26.00 -8.61
CA TYR A 386 6.44 -25.49 -8.40
C TYR A 386 6.12 -25.53 -6.92
N GLY A 387 5.47 -24.52 -6.43
CA GLY A 387 5.08 -24.43 -5.04
C GLY A 387 4.14 -23.26 -4.78
N VAL A 388 3.64 -23.20 -3.56
CA VAL A 388 2.82 -22.12 -3.04
C VAL A 388 3.51 -21.48 -1.84
N THR A 389 3.13 -20.25 -1.53
CA THR A 389 3.52 -19.59 -0.29
C THR A 389 2.28 -19.17 0.48
N LEU A 390 2.30 -19.37 1.78
CA LEU A 390 1.33 -18.81 2.71
C LEU A 390 1.97 -17.65 3.45
N HIS A 391 1.41 -16.47 3.26
CA HIS A 391 1.70 -15.25 4.01
C HIS A 391 0.74 -15.16 5.18
N THR A 392 1.25 -14.83 6.35
CA THR A 392 0.45 -14.66 7.57
C THR A 392 0.87 -13.37 8.24
N CYS A 393 0.00 -12.35 8.23
CA CYS A 393 0.33 -11.05 8.76
C CYS A 393 -0.62 -10.60 9.88
N LEU A 394 -0.08 -9.84 10.83
CA LEU A 394 -0.86 -9.19 11.89
C LEU A 394 -1.50 -7.91 11.36
N LEU A 395 -2.79 -7.73 11.65
CA LEU A 395 -3.57 -6.58 11.17
C LEU A 395 -3.47 -5.34 12.08
N ARG A 396 -3.24 -5.53 13.37
CA ARG A 396 -3.12 -4.43 14.33
C ARG A 396 -1.92 -4.61 15.26
N PRO A 397 -0.68 -4.56 14.72
CA PRO A 397 0.51 -4.69 15.54
C PRO A 397 0.55 -3.55 16.59
N LYS A 398 1.05 -3.87 17.78
CA LYS A 398 1.30 -2.89 18.86
C LYS A 398 2.66 -2.21 18.71
N SER A 399 3.59 -2.87 18.06
CA SER A 399 4.91 -2.33 17.72
C SER A 399 4.80 -1.02 16.95
N ARG A 400 5.66 -0.07 17.28
CA ARG A 400 5.71 1.26 16.65
C ARG A 400 7.14 1.60 16.27
N GLY A 401 7.27 2.09 15.06
CA GLY A 401 8.54 2.48 14.50
C GLY A 401 8.61 3.97 14.14
N TRP A 402 9.60 4.28 13.32
CA TRP A 402 9.85 5.65 12.89
C TRP A 402 10.53 5.73 11.52
N VAL A 403 10.42 6.94 10.91
CA VAL A 403 11.17 7.36 9.72
C VAL A 403 11.96 8.61 10.08
N ARG A 404 13.25 8.66 9.76
CA ARG A 404 14.13 9.81 10.01
C ARG A 404 14.96 10.14 8.79
N LEU A 405 15.51 11.35 8.75
CA LEU A 405 16.50 11.72 7.74
C LEU A 405 17.79 10.92 7.94
N GLY A 406 18.30 10.32 6.88
CA GLY A 406 19.69 9.84 6.82
C GLY A 406 20.66 10.98 6.56
N THR A 407 20.29 11.88 5.64
CA THR A 407 21.04 13.08 5.24
C THR A 407 20.08 14.22 4.88
N ALA A 408 20.60 15.40 4.60
CA ALA A 408 19.84 16.54 4.07
C ALA A 408 19.63 16.49 2.55
N ASP A 409 20.16 15.49 1.85
CA ASP A 409 19.93 15.33 0.40
C ASP A 409 18.61 14.59 0.17
N PRO A 410 17.65 15.18 -0.56
CA PRO A 410 16.36 14.54 -0.86
C PRO A 410 16.47 13.31 -1.79
N SER A 411 17.62 13.06 -2.41
CA SER A 411 17.87 11.87 -3.23
C SER A 411 18.28 10.65 -2.41
N ASP A 412 18.69 10.85 -1.16
CA ASP A 412 19.07 9.78 -0.25
C ASP A 412 17.82 9.11 0.35
N ALA A 413 17.93 7.81 0.62
CA ALA A 413 16.87 7.08 1.29
C ALA A 413 16.70 7.55 2.74
N PRO A 414 15.47 7.65 3.26
CA PRO A 414 15.27 7.87 4.68
C PRO A 414 15.73 6.64 5.48
N MET A 415 16.07 6.84 6.74
CA MET A 415 16.23 5.77 7.71
C MET A 415 14.84 5.27 8.11
N ILE A 416 14.62 3.97 8.03
CA ILE A 416 13.32 3.33 8.25
C ILE A 416 13.49 2.29 9.34
N ASP A 417 12.73 2.42 10.39
CA ASP A 417 12.66 1.46 11.49
C ASP A 417 11.21 1.14 11.80
N PRO A 418 10.69 0.00 11.36
CA PRO A 418 9.33 -0.43 11.70
C PRO A 418 9.16 -0.87 13.16
N GLY A 419 10.25 -1.19 13.88
CA GLY A 419 10.21 -1.74 15.23
C GLY A 419 9.49 -3.09 15.31
N PHE A 420 9.63 -3.93 14.29
CA PHE A 420 8.90 -5.19 14.19
C PHE A 420 9.15 -6.11 15.39
N LEU A 421 8.07 -6.59 16.02
CA LEU A 421 8.06 -7.48 17.18
C LEU A 421 8.68 -6.89 18.47
N GLU A 422 8.94 -5.59 18.55
CA GLU A 422 9.38 -4.94 19.78
C GLU A 422 8.33 -5.04 20.90
N ALA A 423 7.04 -5.03 20.57
CA ALA A 423 5.97 -5.40 21.47
C ALA A 423 5.85 -6.93 21.51
N GLY A 424 6.12 -7.55 22.65
CA GLY A 424 6.15 -9.01 22.80
C GLY A 424 4.82 -9.67 22.42
N GLU A 425 3.69 -9.00 22.65
CA GLU A 425 2.35 -9.51 22.28
C GLU A 425 2.20 -9.72 20.76
N ASP A 426 2.92 -8.94 19.94
CA ASP A 426 2.91 -9.15 18.49
C ASP A 426 3.59 -10.48 18.11
N ALA A 427 4.66 -10.84 18.81
CA ALA A 427 5.35 -12.11 18.59
C ALA A 427 4.47 -13.32 18.97
N ASP A 428 3.79 -13.26 20.11
CA ASP A 428 2.88 -14.31 20.58
C ASP A 428 1.68 -14.47 19.62
N LEU A 429 1.10 -13.35 19.19
CA LEU A 429 -0.03 -13.35 18.25
C LEU A 429 0.39 -13.89 16.88
N LEU A 430 1.58 -13.51 16.38
CA LEU A 430 2.11 -14.01 15.12
C LEU A 430 2.40 -15.51 15.18
N LEU A 431 2.92 -16.00 16.32
CA LEU A 431 3.13 -17.42 16.57
C LEU A 431 1.81 -18.22 16.48
N ALA A 432 0.77 -17.74 17.15
CA ALA A 432 -0.55 -18.34 17.08
C ALA A 432 -1.14 -18.32 15.66
N ALA A 433 -0.98 -17.19 14.97
CA ALA A 433 -1.44 -17.02 13.60
C ALA A 433 -0.76 -18.00 12.62
N VAL A 434 0.56 -18.15 12.72
CA VAL A 434 1.32 -19.08 11.86
C VAL A 434 0.96 -20.54 12.16
N LYS A 435 0.74 -20.91 13.42
CA LYS A 435 0.21 -22.26 13.77
C LYS A 435 -1.13 -22.52 13.07
N ARG A 436 -2.03 -21.53 13.09
CA ARG A 436 -3.32 -21.62 12.42
C ARG A 436 -3.18 -21.79 10.90
N GLY A 437 -2.26 -21.06 10.29
CA GLY A 437 -1.93 -21.23 8.87
C GLY A 437 -1.38 -22.62 8.54
N ARG A 438 -0.54 -23.19 9.39
CA ARG A 438 -0.03 -24.56 9.23
C ARG A 438 -1.14 -25.62 9.35
N GLU A 439 -2.12 -25.42 10.23
CA GLU A 439 -3.30 -26.30 10.32
C GLU A 439 -4.10 -26.32 9.01
N ILE A 440 -4.33 -25.14 8.38
CA ILE A 440 -4.98 -25.05 7.06
C ILE A 440 -4.19 -25.84 6.03
N MET A 441 -2.87 -25.65 5.97
CA MET A 441 -2.02 -26.32 4.99
C MET A 441 -1.92 -27.84 5.21
N ALA A 442 -2.15 -28.33 6.43
CA ALA A 442 -2.19 -29.74 6.79
C ALA A 442 -3.59 -30.38 6.62
N ALA A 443 -4.64 -29.59 6.40
CA ALA A 443 -5.99 -30.11 6.19
C ALA A 443 -6.12 -30.86 4.83
N PRO A 444 -6.98 -31.91 4.73
CA PRO A 444 -7.04 -32.79 3.55
C PRO A 444 -7.10 -32.09 2.19
N PRO A 445 -7.89 -31.01 1.97
CA PRO A 445 -7.94 -30.34 0.68
C PRO A 445 -6.58 -29.76 0.22
N MET A 446 -5.72 -29.33 1.16
CA MET A 446 -4.37 -28.84 0.84
C MET A 446 -3.31 -29.93 0.98
N ALA A 447 -3.39 -30.81 1.99
CA ALA A 447 -2.40 -31.84 2.26
C ALA A 447 -2.16 -32.77 1.05
N GLN A 448 -3.19 -33.07 0.25
CA GLN A 448 -3.08 -33.86 -0.98
C GLN A 448 -2.14 -33.22 -2.03
N HIS A 449 -1.91 -31.91 -1.96
CA HIS A 449 -1.04 -31.18 -2.88
C HIS A 449 0.38 -31.02 -2.34
N VAL A 450 0.56 -30.95 -1.03
CA VAL A 450 1.85 -30.65 -0.38
C VAL A 450 2.79 -31.86 -0.47
N ILE A 451 3.94 -31.68 -1.12
CA ILE A 451 5.04 -32.65 -1.14
C ILE A 451 6.00 -32.41 0.02
N LYS A 452 6.29 -31.12 0.29
CA LYS A 452 7.28 -30.71 1.28
C LYS A 452 6.98 -29.33 1.85
N ASP A 453 7.05 -29.23 3.17
CA ASP A 453 7.18 -27.95 3.88
C ASP A 453 8.69 -27.60 3.90
N HIS A 454 9.04 -26.44 3.35
CA HIS A 454 10.45 -26.03 3.23
C HIS A 454 10.98 -25.33 4.47
N ASP A 455 10.10 -24.73 5.23
CA ASP A 455 10.49 -23.81 6.31
C ASP A 455 10.25 -24.39 7.71
N CYS A 456 9.22 -25.22 7.88
CA CYS A 456 8.83 -25.74 9.18
C CYS A 456 8.81 -27.27 9.33
N ALA A 457 9.35 -28.02 8.36
CA ALA A 457 9.38 -29.49 8.45
C ALA A 457 10.17 -30.01 9.68
N HIS A 458 11.11 -29.24 10.20
CA HIS A 458 11.94 -29.57 11.37
C HIS A 458 11.41 -28.99 12.68
N VAL A 459 10.36 -28.18 12.64
CA VAL A 459 9.81 -27.48 13.81
C VAL A 459 9.03 -28.44 14.68
N THR A 460 9.47 -28.59 15.92
CA THR A 460 8.86 -29.49 16.93
C THR A 460 8.35 -28.75 18.16
N SER A 461 8.78 -27.50 18.37
CA SER A 461 8.40 -26.68 19.51
C SER A 461 8.04 -25.24 19.11
N ASP A 462 7.41 -24.51 20.02
CA ASP A 462 7.12 -23.09 19.86
C ASP A 462 8.41 -22.25 19.75
N ALA A 463 9.46 -22.65 20.46
CA ALA A 463 10.76 -22.01 20.38
C ALA A 463 11.40 -22.16 18.98
N ASP A 464 11.30 -23.37 18.38
CA ASP A 464 11.78 -23.58 16.99
C ASP A 464 10.97 -22.74 16.01
N LEU A 465 9.63 -22.68 16.19
CA LEU A 465 8.78 -21.88 15.31
C LEU A 465 9.08 -20.39 15.45
N MET A 466 9.28 -19.90 16.67
CA MET A 466 9.67 -18.51 16.92
C MET A 466 11.01 -18.17 16.25
N ALA A 467 11.98 -19.08 16.24
CA ALA A 467 13.24 -18.88 15.51
C ALA A 467 13.00 -18.72 14.00
N VAL A 468 12.11 -19.54 13.41
CA VAL A 468 11.69 -19.39 12.01
C VAL A 468 11.01 -18.04 11.78
N LEU A 469 10.12 -17.60 12.69
CA LEU A 469 9.45 -16.31 12.58
C LEU A 469 10.47 -15.16 12.54
N ARG A 470 11.43 -15.11 13.46
CA ARG A 470 12.49 -14.08 13.50
C ARG A 470 13.36 -14.08 12.24
N GLU A 471 13.58 -15.24 11.64
CA GLU A 471 14.36 -15.37 10.39
C GLU A 471 13.57 -14.97 9.14
N LYS A 472 12.25 -15.27 9.09
CA LYS A 472 11.45 -15.19 7.85
C LYS A 472 10.52 -13.99 7.79
N SER A 473 10.18 -13.39 8.94
CA SER A 473 9.23 -12.28 8.95
C SER A 473 9.81 -11.00 8.36
N ASP A 474 8.97 -10.24 7.68
CA ASP A 474 9.26 -8.93 7.10
C ASP A 474 7.95 -8.17 6.87
N THR A 475 8.01 -7.03 6.24
CA THR A 475 6.82 -6.28 5.81
C THR A 475 5.98 -7.02 4.78
N ILE A 476 4.63 -6.81 4.81
CA ILE A 476 3.76 -7.07 3.66
C ILE A 476 3.40 -5.79 2.89
N TYR A 477 4.25 -4.76 3.06
CA TYR A 477 4.27 -3.53 2.25
C TYR A 477 3.17 -2.50 2.58
N HIS A 478 2.72 -2.43 3.82
CA HIS A 478 1.63 -1.56 4.27
C HIS A 478 2.05 -0.46 5.27
N PRO A 479 3.22 0.23 5.13
CA PRO A 479 3.63 1.25 6.08
C PRO A 479 2.65 2.43 6.10
N VAL A 480 2.29 2.89 7.32
CA VAL A 480 1.37 4.00 7.57
C VAL A 480 1.78 4.80 8.81
N GLY A 481 1.12 5.91 9.09
CA GLY A 481 1.06 6.54 10.41
C GLY A 481 2.12 7.59 10.73
N THR A 482 3.09 7.80 9.85
CA THR A 482 4.28 8.66 10.09
C THR A 482 4.01 10.17 10.05
N CYS A 483 2.82 10.59 9.66
CA CYS A 483 2.30 11.95 9.76
C CYS A 483 0.85 11.88 10.28
N ARG A 484 0.62 11.12 11.37
CA ARG A 484 -0.73 10.78 11.82
C ARG A 484 -1.64 11.99 11.97
N MET A 485 -2.89 11.88 11.53
CA MET A 485 -3.95 12.82 11.90
C MET A 485 -4.45 12.52 13.32
N GLY A 486 -5.02 13.50 13.99
CA GLY A 486 -5.62 13.31 15.32
C GLY A 486 -6.27 14.56 15.86
N GLY A 487 -7.07 14.39 16.92
CA GLY A 487 -7.64 15.49 17.69
C GLY A 487 -6.72 16.09 18.74
N ASP A 488 -5.60 15.44 19.04
CA ASP A 488 -4.62 15.85 20.04
C ASP A 488 -3.52 16.76 19.45
N ASP A 489 -2.88 17.56 20.32
CA ASP A 489 -1.87 18.52 19.91
C ASP A 489 -0.53 17.87 19.47
N ALA A 490 -0.31 16.60 19.81
CA ALA A 490 0.86 15.83 19.37
C ALA A 490 0.69 15.31 17.94
N SER A 491 -0.53 15.24 17.40
CA SER A 491 -0.73 14.79 16.02
C SER A 491 -0.11 15.74 15.01
N VAL A 492 0.51 15.18 13.95
CA VAL A 492 1.12 15.96 12.85
C VAL A 492 0.07 16.73 12.06
N LEU A 493 -1.09 16.09 11.86
CA LEU A 493 -2.19 16.64 11.08
C LEU A 493 -3.43 16.81 11.96
N ASP A 494 -4.24 17.80 11.63
CA ASP A 494 -5.62 17.88 12.12
C ASP A 494 -6.53 16.90 11.34
N PRO A 495 -7.80 16.70 11.77
CA PRO A 495 -8.75 15.83 11.07
C PRO A 495 -9.09 16.28 9.63
N GLN A 496 -8.74 17.49 9.23
CA GLN A 496 -8.84 17.99 7.86
C GLN A 496 -7.55 17.74 7.04
N LEU A 497 -6.60 16.95 7.58
CA LEU A 497 -5.32 16.60 6.97
C LEU A 497 -4.37 17.80 6.77
N ARG A 498 -4.58 18.91 7.47
CA ARG A 498 -3.69 20.09 7.45
C ARG A 498 -2.54 19.89 8.42
N VAL A 499 -1.33 20.27 8.01
CA VAL A 499 -0.14 20.23 8.87
C VAL A 499 -0.25 21.29 9.95
N ARG A 500 -0.13 20.88 11.22
CA ARG A 500 -0.25 21.79 12.37
C ARG A 500 0.87 22.82 12.41
N GLY A 501 0.52 24.05 12.78
CA GLY A 501 1.44 25.16 12.99
C GLY A 501 1.97 25.82 11.72
N VAL A 502 1.51 25.41 10.54
CA VAL A 502 1.76 26.07 9.24
C VAL A 502 0.46 26.19 8.47
N GLU A 503 0.45 27.09 7.48
CA GLU A 503 -0.68 27.32 6.60
C GLU A 503 -0.42 26.83 5.18
N GLY A 504 -1.47 26.51 4.42
CA GLY A 504 -1.37 26.13 3.02
C GLY A 504 -0.66 24.79 2.75
N LEU A 505 -0.60 23.88 3.75
CA LEU A 505 0.07 22.58 3.63
C LEU A 505 -0.81 21.45 4.16
N ARG A 506 -0.99 20.40 3.35
CA ARG A 506 -1.65 19.14 3.74
C ARG A 506 -0.81 17.92 3.42
N VAL A 507 -1.16 16.79 4.07
CA VAL A 507 -0.66 15.46 3.72
C VAL A 507 -1.84 14.55 3.44
N VAL A 508 -1.88 13.93 2.25
CA VAL A 508 -3.01 13.08 1.80
C VAL A 508 -2.47 11.77 1.25
N ASP A 509 -2.03 10.91 2.15
CA ASP A 509 -1.55 9.54 1.84
C ASP A 509 -1.57 8.66 3.10
N ALA A 510 -0.98 7.48 3.03
CA ALA A 510 -0.96 6.50 4.11
C ALA A 510 -0.26 7.01 5.39
N SER A 511 0.62 8.01 5.31
CA SER A 511 1.26 8.60 6.50
C SER A 511 0.27 9.25 7.45
N ALA A 512 -0.88 9.71 6.93
CA ALA A 512 -1.90 10.41 7.70
C ALA A 512 -2.78 9.48 8.56
N MET A 513 -2.80 8.17 8.31
CA MET A 513 -3.58 7.22 9.09
C MET A 513 -3.12 7.22 10.56
N PRO A 514 -4.02 7.39 11.56
CA PRO A 514 -3.62 7.36 12.97
C PRO A 514 -3.28 5.95 13.44
N GLN A 515 -4.00 4.97 12.90
CA GLN A 515 -3.76 3.54 13.08
C GLN A 515 -3.95 2.81 11.75
N ILE A 516 -3.15 1.76 11.54
CA ILE A 516 -3.24 0.91 10.36
C ILE A 516 -4.60 0.22 10.31
N VAL A 517 -5.17 0.09 9.11
CA VAL A 517 -6.45 -0.59 8.88
C VAL A 517 -6.29 -2.10 8.78
N SER A 518 -7.33 -2.85 9.07
CA SER A 518 -7.35 -4.33 9.03
C SER A 518 -7.43 -4.86 7.59
N GLY A 519 -6.37 -4.61 6.79
CA GLY A 519 -6.26 -5.06 5.40
C GLY A 519 -5.27 -4.26 4.57
N ASN A 520 -5.31 -4.46 3.25
CA ASN A 520 -4.42 -3.77 2.31
C ASN A 520 -4.77 -2.27 2.24
N THR A 521 -3.77 -1.41 2.23
CA THR A 521 -3.91 0.05 2.45
C THR A 521 -4.23 0.87 1.20
N ASN A 522 -4.28 0.27 0.00
CA ASN A 522 -4.47 1.04 -1.25
C ASN A 522 -5.86 1.68 -1.36
N ALA A 523 -6.93 0.90 -1.14
CA ALA A 523 -8.30 1.43 -1.21
C ALA A 523 -8.57 2.49 -0.12
N PRO A 524 -8.12 2.31 1.14
CA PRO A 524 -8.18 3.35 2.18
C PRO A 524 -7.51 4.66 1.77
N VAL A 525 -6.31 4.63 1.15
CA VAL A 525 -5.64 5.86 0.68
C VAL A 525 -6.44 6.55 -0.43
N ILE A 526 -7.03 5.79 -1.36
CA ILE A 526 -7.90 6.36 -2.40
C ILE A 526 -9.14 7.01 -1.77
N MET A 527 -9.78 6.34 -0.80
CA MET A 527 -10.91 6.89 -0.04
C MET A 527 -10.53 8.20 0.67
N MET A 528 -9.37 8.23 1.34
CA MET A 528 -8.87 9.45 1.99
C MET A 528 -8.67 10.59 1.00
N ALA A 529 -8.17 10.31 -0.20
CA ALA A 529 -7.98 11.32 -1.24
C ALA A 529 -9.31 11.82 -1.83
N GLU A 530 -10.30 10.95 -2.01
CA GLU A 530 -11.67 11.34 -2.40
C GLU A 530 -12.29 12.30 -1.37
N LYS A 531 -12.18 11.96 -0.09
CA LYS A 531 -12.68 12.78 1.03
C LYS A 531 -11.91 14.10 1.14
N ALA A 532 -10.58 14.06 1.03
CA ALA A 532 -9.74 15.26 1.05
C ALA A 532 -10.08 16.24 -0.09
N ALA A 533 -10.39 15.73 -1.29
CA ALA A 533 -10.83 16.57 -2.40
C ALA A 533 -12.12 17.35 -2.05
N ASP A 534 -13.07 16.71 -1.39
CA ASP A 534 -14.31 17.37 -0.97
C ASP A 534 -14.05 18.37 0.17
N MET A 535 -13.21 18.04 1.16
CA MET A 535 -12.76 18.97 2.22
C MET A 535 -12.09 20.22 1.64
N ILE A 536 -11.20 20.07 0.66
CA ILE A 536 -10.50 21.18 0.00
C ILE A 536 -11.47 22.06 -0.78
N ARG A 537 -12.46 21.45 -1.48
CA ARG A 537 -13.51 22.19 -2.19
C ARG A 537 -14.38 23.00 -1.24
N GLN A 538 -14.80 22.41 -0.11
CA GLN A 538 -15.60 23.08 0.91
C GLN A 538 -14.85 24.25 1.55
N ALA A 539 -13.58 24.06 1.92
CA ALA A 539 -12.74 25.13 2.46
C ALA A 539 -12.59 26.31 1.49
N ARG A 540 -12.52 26.04 0.19
CA ARG A 540 -12.46 27.07 -0.85
C ARG A 540 -13.77 27.88 -1.00
N LEU A 541 -14.92 27.24 -0.78
CA LEU A 541 -16.23 27.89 -0.94
C LEU A 541 -16.66 28.67 0.30
N GLY A 542 -16.11 28.33 1.48
CA GLY A 542 -16.42 28.97 2.76
C GLY A 542 -15.46 30.11 3.17
N GLY A 543 -14.38 30.30 2.44
CA GLY A 543 -13.42 31.40 2.59
C GLY A 543 -13.52 32.35 1.38
#